data_5f989d3459ac2cd79792b54942dcb5f5
#
_entry.id   5f989d3459ac2cd79792b54942dcb5f5
#
_cell.length_a   1.000
_cell.length_b   1.000
_cell.length_c   1.000
_cell.angle_alpha   90.00
_cell.angle_beta   90.00
_cell.angle_gamma   90.00
#
_symmetry.space_group_name_H-M   'P 1'
#
loop_
_entity.id
_entity.type
_entity.pdbx_description
1 polymer ?
#
loop_
_entity_poly.entity_id
_entity_poly.type
_entity_poly.pdbx_seq_one_letter_code
_entity_poly.pdbx_strand_id
1 'polypeptide(L)' 'MKMKAIKEMTSEELVAKLAELKSELFNLRFRQASGQLESPVSIRTCKRDIARINTEIRARELKA' A
#
# COMPACT_ATOMS: atom_id res chain seq x y z
N MET A 1 4.82 -2.00 6.28
CA MET A 1 6.16 -1.64 5.77
C MET A 1 6.72 -0.47 6.54
N LYS A 2 8.01 -0.54 6.82
CA LYS A 2 8.68 0.59 7.48
C LYS A 2 9.03 1.65 6.45
N MET A 3 8.96 2.91 6.84
CA MET A 3 9.26 4.02 5.95
C MET A 3 10.69 3.95 5.38
N LYS A 4 11.62 3.43 6.17
CA LYS A 4 13.00 3.24 5.72
C LYS A 4 13.07 2.33 4.49
N ALA A 5 12.35 1.21 4.50
CA ALA A 5 12.32 0.28 3.38
C ALA A 5 11.72 0.95 2.14
N ILE A 6 10.68 1.75 2.33
CA ILE A 6 10.04 2.48 1.24
C ILE A 6 11.00 3.48 0.60
N LYS A 7 11.78 4.18 1.42
CA LYS A 7 12.75 5.16 0.92
C LYS A 7 13.89 4.53 0.12
N GLU A 8 14.19 3.27 0.39
CA GLU A 8 15.24 2.54 -0.32
C GLU A 8 14.79 2.00 -1.67
N MET A 9 13.49 1.99 -1.93
CA MET A 9 12.92 1.48 -3.17
C MET A 9 13.07 2.49 -4.31
N THR A 10 13.25 1.96 -5.54
CA THR A 10 13.24 2.82 -6.73
C THR A 10 11.82 3.32 -7.00
N SER A 11 11.70 4.36 -7.80
CA SER A 11 10.37 4.89 -8.16
C SER A 11 9.52 3.86 -8.88
N GLU A 12 10.13 3.06 -9.74
CA GLU A 12 9.45 1.98 -10.45
C GLU A 12 8.95 0.91 -9.50
N GLU A 13 9.77 0.55 -8.50
CA GLU A 13 9.38 -0.41 -7.48
C GLU A 13 8.23 0.11 -6.63
N LEU A 14 8.24 1.40 -6.31
CA LEU A 14 7.15 2.01 -5.56
C LEU A 14 5.82 1.95 -6.31
N VAL A 15 5.83 2.25 -7.59
CA VAL A 15 4.62 2.19 -8.41
C VAL A 15 4.10 0.76 -8.50
N ALA A 16 5.00 -0.22 -8.73
CA ALA A 16 4.62 -1.62 -8.79
C ALA A 16 4.05 -2.10 -7.46
N LYS A 17 4.68 -1.73 -6.36
CA LYS A 17 4.22 -2.12 -5.02
C LYS A 17 2.87 -1.48 -4.69
N LEU A 18 2.67 -0.24 -5.09
CA LEU A 18 1.40 0.44 -4.88
C LEU A 18 0.26 -0.28 -5.60
N ALA A 19 0.47 -0.68 -6.85
CA ALA A 19 -0.53 -1.42 -7.61
C ALA A 19 -0.84 -2.76 -6.94
N GLU A 20 0.18 -3.46 -6.48
CA GLU A 20 0.04 -4.73 -5.77
C GLU A 20 -0.79 -4.57 -4.49
N LEU A 21 -0.47 -3.54 -3.69
CA LEU A 21 -1.19 -3.28 -2.44
C LEU A 21 -2.64 -2.87 -2.67
N LYS A 22 -2.91 -2.10 -3.72
CA LYS A 22 -4.28 -1.73 -4.08
C LYS A 22 -5.11 -2.97 -4.46
N SER A 23 -4.52 -3.87 -5.22
CA SER A 23 -5.16 -5.12 -5.60
C SER A 23 -5.43 -5.98 -4.37
N GLU A 24 -4.47 -6.08 -3.46
CA GLU A 24 -4.62 -6.81 -2.21
C GLU A 24 -5.73 -6.21 -1.35
N LEU A 25 -5.77 -4.90 -1.22
CA LEU A 25 -6.82 -4.23 -0.46
C LEU A 25 -8.20 -4.49 -1.04
N PHE A 26 -8.32 -4.47 -2.36
CA PHE A 26 -9.58 -4.79 -3.04
C PHE A 26 -10.03 -6.21 -2.69
N ASN A 27 -9.11 -7.18 -2.76
CA ASN A 27 -9.40 -8.56 -2.43
C ASN A 27 -9.83 -8.73 -0.98
N LEU A 28 -9.17 -8.05 -0.05
CA LEU A 28 -9.51 -8.10 1.37
C LEU A 28 -10.91 -7.54 1.61
N ARG A 29 -11.24 -6.43 0.97
CA ARG A 29 -12.57 -5.83 1.09
C ARG A 29 -13.65 -6.71 0.48
N PHE A 30 -13.35 -7.33 -0.64
CA PHE A 30 -14.27 -8.25 -1.29
C PHE A 30 -14.59 -9.44 -0.39
N ARG A 31 -13.56 -10.03 0.23
CA ARG A 31 -13.75 -11.14 1.15
C ARG A 31 -14.57 -10.73 2.36
N GLN A 32 -14.33 -9.55 2.89
CA GLN A 32 -15.10 -9.04 4.01
C GLN A 32 -16.57 -8.86 3.64
N ALA A 33 -16.84 -8.32 2.46
CA ALA A 33 -18.20 -8.13 1.97
C ALA A 33 -18.92 -9.45 1.71
N SER A 34 -18.17 -10.49 1.34
CA SER A 34 -18.72 -11.83 1.10
C SER A 34 -18.96 -12.63 2.37
N GLY A 35 -18.72 -12.04 3.52
CA GLY A 35 -18.92 -12.70 4.81
C GLY A 35 -17.76 -13.57 5.27
N GLN A 36 -16.66 -13.59 4.53
CA GLN A 36 -15.44 -14.26 4.96
C GLN A 36 -14.76 -13.42 6.03
N LEU A 37 -14.29 -14.09 7.07
CA LEU A 37 -13.63 -13.39 8.19
C LEU A 37 -12.22 -13.00 7.81
N GLU A 38 -12.02 -11.70 7.59
CA GLU A 38 -10.70 -11.13 7.40
C GLU A 38 -10.36 -10.23 8.59
N SER A 39 -9.10 -10.22 8.97
CA SER A 39 -8.66 -9.40 10.08
C SER A 39 -8.77 -7.91 9.73
N PRO A 40 -9.43 -7.10 10.55
CA PRO A 40 -9.45 -5.64 10.35
C PRO A 40 -8.03 -5.06 10.35
N VAL A 41 -7.10 -5.72 11.05
CA VAL A 41 -5.70 -5.30 11.10
C VAL A 41 -5.05 -5.41 9.73
N SER A 42 -5.34 -6.48 8.97
CA SER A 42 -4.80 -6.66 7.62
C SER A 42 -5.22 -5.53 6.70
N ILE A 43 -6.50 -5.13 6.78
CA ILE A 43 -7.02 -4.03 5.95
C ILE A 43 -6.35 -2.71 6.34
N ARG A 44 -6.22 -2.43 7.63
CA ARG A 44 -5.56 -1.22 8.11
C ARG A 44 -4.10 -1.15 7.71
N THR A 45 -3.39 -2.26 7.84
CA THR A 45 -1.98 -2.35 7.48
C THR A 45 -1.79 -2.07 5.99
N CYS A 46 -2.63 -2.66 5.15
CA CYS A 46 -2.59 -2.46 3.71
C CYS A 46 -2.84 -0.98 3.35
N LYS A 47 -3.85 -0.37 3.95
CA LYS A 47 -4.15 1.05 3.74
C LYS A 47 -3.00 1.94 4.18
N ARG A 48 -2.39 1.62 5.32
CA ARG A 48 -1.26 2.39 5.85
C ARG A 48 -0.06 2.32 4.92
N ASP A 49 0.23 1.13 4.41
CA ASP A 49 1.34 0.95 3.48
C ASP A 49 1.10 1.71 2.19
N ILE A 50 -0.12 1.69 1.67
CA ILE A 50 -0.49 2.46 0.48
C ILE A 50 -0.26 3.97 0.73
N ALA A 51 -0.69 4.46 1.89
CA ALA A 51 -0.51 5.86 2.24
C ALA A 51 0.95 6.25 2.34
N ARG A 52 1.79 5.39 2.92
CA ARG A 52 3.22 5.63 3.04
C ARG A 52 3.91 5.69 1.68
N ILE A 53 3.55 4.75 0.79
CA ILE A 53 4.11 4.72 -0.56
C ILE A 53 3.68 5.95 -1.34
N ASN A 54 2.42 6.33 -1.26
CA ASN A 54 1.92 7.56 -1.90
C ASN A 54 2.66 8.79 -1.41
N THR A 55 2.93 8.86 -0.10
CA THR A 55 3.67 9.98 0.51
C THR A 55 5.07 10.07 -0.08
N GLU A 56 5.76 8.94 -0.20
CA GLU A 56 7.11 8.92 -0.76
C GLU A 56 7.13 9.29 -2.25
N ILE A 57 6.18 8.76 -3.01
CA ILE A 57 6.06 9.09 -4.44
C ILE A 57 5.85 10.60 -4.61
N ARG A 58 4.95 11.17 -3.81
CA ARG A 58 4.67 12.60 -3.87
C ARG A 58 5.90 13.44 -3.48
N ALA A 59 6.62 13.00 -2.46
CA ALA A 59 7.84 13.68 -2.02
C ALA A 59 8.88 13.70 -3.13
N ARG A 60 9.01 12.60 -3.88
CA ARG A 60 9.95 12.53 -5.01
C ARG A 60 9.52 13.42 -6.16
N GLU A 61 8.22 13.50 -6.45
CA GLU A 61 7.69 14.38 -7.47
C GLU A 61 7.97 15.85 -7.15
N LEU A 62 7.86 16.23 -5.88
CA LEU A 62 8.11 17.60 -5.44
C LEU A 62 9.59 17.99 -5.50
N LYS A 63 10.48 17.01 -5.48
CA LYS A 63 11.92 17.23 -5.58
C LYS A 63 12.45 17.22 -7.01
N ALA A 64 11.68 16.69 -7.91
CA ALA A 64 12.09 16.55 -9.32
C ALA A 64 12.12 17.88 -10.06
#